data_8bdf9605719d8ceb9f2b0bca6129b933
#
_entry.id   8bdf9605719d8ceb9f2b0bca6129b933
#
_cell.length_a   1.000
_cell.length_b   1.000
_cell.length_c   1.000
_cell.angle_alpha   90.00
_cell.angle_beta   90.00
_cell.angle_gamma   90.00
#
_symmetry.space_group_name_H-M   'P 1'
#
loop_
_entity.id
_entity.type
_entity.pdbx_description
1 polymer ?
#
loop_
_entity_poly.entity_id
_entity_poly.type
_entity_poly.pdbx_seq_one_letter_code
_entity_poly.pdbx_strand_id
1 'polypeptide(L)'
;MAMEFDEVRGVLLPLHDSIGSKSSSHKENRDDWNAKVKEFLNERNEINRHVKELINEVQAQKGIRDEINQKVKELKDVRAERSEHLKKVRDVLRAKLEEQREDSGEQTRRRRGPPPSKIREDMERLEMSHMTGRFSGDERAFIKKMKELSAALKEATEAQRGGGMRELKDSVREAERLQEDAHKSVEKAVTRAQEAHELMVELSEEVDRLREKA
;
A
#
# COMPACT_ATOMS: atom_id res chain seq x y z
N MET A 1 86.22 -26.43 -55.44
CA MET A 1 85.30 -27.33 -56.15
C MET A 1 84.00 -26.51 -56.21
N ALA A 2 83.58 -26.13 -57.42
CA ALA A 2 82.28 -25.55 -57.61
C ALA A 2 81.23 -26.67 -57.58
N MET A 3 80.28 -26.62 -56.71
CA MET A 3 79.12 -27.53 -56.71
C MET A 3 78.40 -27.37 -58.03
N GLU A 4 78.04 -28.47 -58.65
CA GLU A 4 77.25 -28.46 -59.91
C GLU A 4 75.86 -27.92 -59.61
N PHE A 5 75.28 -27.18 -60.51
CA PHE A 5 73.99 -26.49 -60.37
C PHE A 5 72.85 -27.45 -59.90
N ASP A 6 72.90 -28.70 -60.40
CA ASP A 6 71.91 -29.75 -60.08
C ASP A 6 72.03 -30.25 -58.62
N GLU A 7 73.25 -30.28 -58.02
CA GLU A 7 73.45 -30.63 -56.61
C GLU A 7 72.90 -29.49 -55.69
N VAL A 8 73.19 -28.27 -56.02
CA VAL A 8 72.67 -27.07 -55.27
C VAL A 8 71.15 -27.03 -55.38
N ARG A 9 70.58 -27.31 -56.55
CA ARG A 9 69.13 -27.34 -56.74
C ARG A 9 68.51 -28.51 -55.98
N GLY A 10 69.11 -29.65 -55.92
CA GLY A 10 68.66 -30.87 -55.20
C GLY A 10 68.54 -30.64 -53.69
N VAL A 11 69.38 -29.73 -53.09
CA VAL A 11 69.35 -29.39 -51.69
C VAL A 11 68.38 -28.23 -51.42
N LEU A 12 68.33 -27.19 -52.29
CA LEU A 12 67.53 -26.01 -52.09
C LEU A 12 66.05 -26.24 -52.35
N LEU A 13 65.64 -27.06 -53.31
CA LEU A 13 64.21 -27.36 -53.59
C LEU A 13 63.45 -27.92 -52.38
N PRO A 14 63.90 -29.02 -51.75
CA PRO A 14 63.22 -29.61 -50.60
C PRO A 14 63.21 -28.64 -49.40
N LEU A 15 64.27 -27.79 -49.26
CA LEU A 15 64.33 -26.78 -48.22
C LEU A 15 63.34 -25.68 -48.49
N HIS A 16 63.24 -25.22 -49.73
CA HIS A 16 62.25 -24.25 -50.17
C HIS A 16 60.81 -24.73 -49.93
N ASP A 17 60.51 -25.97 -50.30
CA ASP A 17 59.19 -26.59 -50.12
C ASP A 17 58.86 -26.82 -48.66
N SER A 18 59.84 -27.18 -47.83
CA SER A 18 59.65 -27.27 -46.35
C SER A 18 59.38 -25.89 -45.71
N ILE A 19 60.11 -24.89 -46.14
CA ILE A 19 59.87 -23.51 -45.64
C ILE A 19 58.53 -22.96 -46.13
N GLY A 20 58.18 -23.25 -47.39
CA GLY A 20 56.90 -22.92 -48.00
C GLY A 20 55.71 -23.49 -47.22
N SER A 21 55.79 -24.83 -46.95
CA SER A 21 54.74 -25.54 -46.19
C SER A 21 54.60 -25.00 -44.75
N LYS A 22 55.75 -24.75 -44.05
CA LYS A 22 55.74 -24.13 -42.72
C LYS A 22 55.15 -22.68 -42.75
N SER A 23 55.54 -21.91 -43.74
CA SER A 23 54.98 -20.55 -43.93
C SER A 23 53.48 -20.57 -44.16
N SER A 24 52.98 -21.51 -44.95
CA SER A 24 51.53 -21.71 -45.21
C SER A 24 50.82 -22.08 -43.89
N SER A 25 51.32 -23.09 -43.18
CA SER A 25 50.73 -23.52 -41.89
C SER A 25 50.72 -22.38 -40.85
N HIS A 26 51.80 -21.55 -40.79
CA HIS A 26 51.81 -20.41 -39.90
C HIS A 26 50.81 -19.30 -40.32
N LYS A 27 50.58 -19.14 -41.63
CA LYS A 27 49.54 -18.23 -42.14
C LYS A 27 48.16 -18.70 -41.78
N GLU A 28 47.86 -19.97 -41.99
CA GLU A 28 46.58 -20.59 -41.61
C GLU A 28 46.33 -20.45 -40.12
N ASN A 29 47.28 -20.79 -39.27
CA ASN A 29 47.16 -20.60 -37.82
C ASN A 29 46.93 -19.13 -37.42
N ARG A 30 47.61 -18.19 -38.07
CA ARG A 30 47.40 -16.77 -37.85
C ARG A 30 45.97 -16.35 -38.23
N ASP A 31 45.49 -16.81 -39.37
CA ASP A 31 44.18 -16.45 -39.87
C ASP A 31 43.07 -17.07 -39.00
N ASP A 32 43.25 -18.29 -38.49
CA ASP A 32 42.37 -18.92 -37.51
C ASP A 32 42.34 -18.16 -36.21
N TRP A 33 43.52 -17.73 -35.69
CA TRP A 33 43.55 -16.93 -34.47
C TRP A 33 42.93 -15.56 -34.68
N ASN A 34 43.15 -14.91 -35.82
CA ASN A 34 42.50 -13.63 -36.13
C ASN A 34 41.00 -13.78 -36.25
N ALA A 35 40.48 -14.88 -36.80
CA ALA A 35 39.04 -15.16 -36.84
C ALA A 35 38.47 -15.31 -35.42
N LYS A 36 39.12 -16.09 -34.54
CA LYS A 36 38.70 -16.25 -33.13
C LYS A 36 38.75 -14.92 -32.39
N VAL A 37 39.80 -14.11 -32.54
CA VAL A 37 39.90 -12.81 -31.92
C VAL A 37 38.75 -11.89 -32.38
N LYS A 38 38.41 -11.92 -33.65
CA LYS A 38 37.28 -11.15 -34.19
C LYS A 38 35.94 -11.60 -33.59
N GLU A 39 35.74 -12.91 -33.45
CA GLU A 39 34.55 -13.49 -32.81
C GLU A 39 34.41 -13.04 -31.35
N PHE A 40 35.48 -13.18 -30.53
CA PHE A 40 35.48 -12.75 -29.14
C PHE A 40 35.27 -11.23 -28.99
N LEU A 41 35.82 -10.43 -29.90
CA LEU A 41 35.59 -8.98 -29.90
C LEU A 41 34.11 -8.64 -30.19
N ASN A 42 33.48 -9.40 -31.09
CA ASN A 42 32.05 -9.21 -31.36
C ASN A 42 31.19 -9.59 -30.14
N GLU A 43 31.44 -10.77 -29.57
CA GLU A 43 30.76 -11.23 -28.36
C GLU A 43 30.92 -10.24 -27.22
N ARG A 44 32.14 -9.77 -26.95
CA ARG A 44 32.38 -8.73 -25.94
C ARG A 44 31.61 -7.45 -26.22
N ASN A 45 31.54 -7.00 -27.47
CA ASN A 45 30.83 -5.79 -27.85
C ASN A 45 29.31 -5.97 -27.67
N GLU A 46 28.77 -7.14 -27.92
CA GLU A 46 27.36 -7.47 -27.65
C GLU A 46 27.05 -7.47 -26.15
N ILE A 47 27.89 -8.13 -25.35
CA ILE A 47 27.76 -8.12 -23.89
C ILE A 47 27.83 -6.69 -23.36
N ASN A 48 28.79 -5.88 -23.82
CA ASN A 48 28.90 -4.49 -23.38
C ASN A 48 27.69 -3.63 -23.76
N ARG A 49 27.07 -3.90 -24.92
CA ARG A 49 25.82 -3.23 -25.29
C ARG A 49 24.70 -3.61 -24.32
N HIS A 50 24.52 -4.89 -24.06
CA HIS A 50 23.52 -5.40 -23.13
C HIS A 50 23.73 -4.84 -21.72
N VAL A 51 24.96 -4.82 -21.24
CA VAL A 51 25.29 -4.19 -19.94
C VAL A 51 24.89 -2.71 -19.88
N LYS A 52 25.08 -1.96 -20.97
CA LYS A 52 24.63 -0.54 -21.02
C LYS A 52 23.11 -0.43 -20.95
N GLU A 53 22.38 -1.30 -21.64
CA GLU A 53 20.91 -1.33 -21.60
C GLU A 53 20.40 -1.64 -20.18
N LEU A 54 20.97 -2.64 -19.52
CA LEU A 54 20.64 -3.00 -18.13
C LEU A 54 20.98 -1.87 -17.14
N ILE A 55 22.10 -1.19 -17.31
CA ILE A 55 22.45 -0.03 -16.45
C ILE A 55 21.40 1.08 -16.60
N ASN A 56 20.94 1.36 -17.81
CA ASN A 56 19.89 2.35 -18.02
C ASN A 56 18.57 1.92 -17.34
N GLU A 57 18.24 0.64 -17.37
CA GLU A 57 17.07 0.10 -16.69
C GLU A 57 17.21 0.18 -15.16
N VAL A 58 18.36 -0.13 -14.59
CA VAL A 58 18.67 0.06 -13.17
C VAL A 58 18.48 1.53 -12.76
N GLN A 59 18.94 2.46 -13.58
CA GLN A 59 18.75 3.89 -13.32
C GLN A 59 17.26 4.31 -13.36
N ALA A 60 16.50 3.77 -14.31
CA ALA A 60 15.06 4.00 -14.39
C ALA A 60 14.33 3.47 -13.16
N GLN A 61 14.63 2.23 -12.74
CA GLN A 61 14.06 1.62 -11.54
C GLN A 61 14.43 2.39 -10.26
N LYS A 62 15.66 2.90 -10.18
CA LYS A 62 16.07 3.79 -9.08
C LYS A 62 15.22 5.06 -9.03
N GLY A 63 14.95 5.66 -10.17
CA GLY A 63 14.07 6.84 -10.26
C GLY A 63 12.66 6.53 -9.76
N ILE A 64 12.08 5.42 -10.22
CA ILE A 64 10.75 4.96 -9.81
C ILE A 64 10.71 4.71 -8.29
N ARG A 65 11.71 4.04 -7.73
CA ARG A 65 11.82 3.81 -6.29
C ARG A 65 11.88 5.11 -5.50
N ASP A 66 12.65 6.08 -5.97
CA ASP A 66 12.82 7.36 -5.29
C ASP A 66 11.53 8.19 -5.31
N GLU A 67 10.78 8.17 -6.42
CA GLU A 67 9.44 8.75 -6.52
C GLU A 67 8.44 8.08 -5.54
N ILE A 68 8.45 6.74 -5.49
CA ILE A 68 7.58 6.00 -4.58
C ILE A 68 7.96 6.31 -3.12
N ASN A 69 9.23 6.39 -2.80
CA ASN A 69 9.71 6.75 -1.45
C ASN A 69 9.26 8.15 -1.05
N GLN A 70 9.25 9.11 -1.97
CA GLN A 70 8.69 10.44 -1.73
C GLN A 70 7.18 10.37 -1.41
N LYS A 71 6.42 9.62 -2.21
CA LYS A 71 4.99 9.38 -1.95
C LYS A 71 4.74 8.68 -0.61
N VAL A 72 5.61 7.74 -0.22
CA VAL A 72 5.53 7.09 1.11
C VAL A 72 5.70 8.11 2.23
N LYS A 73 6.59 9.09 2.10
CA LYS A 73 6.74 10.16 3.10
C LYS A 73 5.45 10.98 3.22
N GLU A 74 4.92 11.47 2.10
CA GLU A 74 3.67 12.23 2.05
C GLU A 74 2.49 11.45 2.65
N LEU A 75 2.37 10.17 2.31
CA LEU A 75 1.32 9.30 2.86
C LEU A 75 1.50 9.04 4.36
N LYS A 76 2.73 8.99 4.87
CA LYS A 76 3.01 8.90 6.32
C LYS A 76 2.57 10.17 7.05
N ASP A 77 2.79 11.33 6.45
CA ASP A 77 2.36 12.61 7.02
C ASP A 77 0.82 12.69 7.07
N VAL A 78 0.14 12.32 5.98
CA VAL A 78 -1.33 12.21 5.94
C VAL A 78 -1.84 11.23 6.99
N ARG A 79 -1.19 10.06 7.15
CA ARG A 79 -1.57 9.10 8.21
C ARG A 79 -1.40 9.69 9.61
N ALA A 80 -0.33 10.45 9.84
CA ALA A 80 -0.08 11.10 11.12
C ALA A 80 -1.18 12.13 11.43
N GLU A 81 -1.55 12.98 10.47
CA GLU A 81 -2.65 13.95 10.59
C GLU A 81 -3.99 13.26 10.89
N ARG A 82 -4.31 12.17 10.16
CA ARG A 82 -5.54 11.40 10.39
C ARG A 82 -5.56 10.75 11.78
N SER A 83 -4.42 10.25 12.25
CA SER A 83 -4.30 9.67 13.59
C SER A 83 -4.47 10.72 14.69
N GLU A 84 -3.95 11.93 14.49
CA GLU A 84 -4.12 13.04 15.41
C GLU A 84 -5.59 13.52 15.44
N HIS A 85 -6.21 13.64 14.27
CA HIS A 85 -7.62 13.96 14.16
C HIS A 85 -8.50 12.94 14.90
N LEU A 86 -8.25 11.65 14.70
CA LEU A 86 -8.96 10.57 15.40
C LEU A 86 -8.81 10.69 16.92
N LYS A 87 -7.61 10.99 17.42
CA LYS A 87 -7.39 11.23 18.87
C LYS A 87 -8.25 12.38 19.36
N LYS A 88 -8.23 13.52 18.67
CA LYS A 88 -9.04 14.71 19.06
C LYS A 88 -10.53 14.39 19.13
N VAL A 89 -11.07 13.70 18.12
CA VAL A 89 -12.49 13.34 18.09
C VAL A 89 -12.85 12.33 19.18
N ARG A 90 -11.97 11.37 19.47
CA ARG A 90 -12.15 10.43 20.59
C ARG A 90 -12.10 11.11 21.95
N ASP A 91 -11.22 12.08 22.14
CA ASP A 91 -11.10 12.83 23.39
C ASP A 91 -12.36 13.68 23.62
N VAL A 92 -12.91 14.31 22.58
CA VAL A 92 -14.19 15.04 22.65
C VAL A 92 -15.34 14.09 23.01
N LEU A 93 -15.39 12.89 22.42
CA LEU A 93 -16.41 11.90 22.76
C LEU A 93 -16.26 11.44 24.22
N ARG A 94 -15.02 11.23 24.70
CA ARG A 94 -14.75 10.82 26.09
C ARG A 94 -15.19 11.91 27.07
N ALA A 95 -14.80 13.15 26.83
CA ALA A 95 -15.20 14.28 27.65
C ALA A 95 -16.72 14.41 27.75
N LYS A 96 -17.45 14.29 26.63
CA LYS A 96 -18.93 14.30 26.64
C LYS A 96 -19.55 13.11 27.36
N LEU A 97 -18.91 11.93 27.30
CA LEU A 97 -19.36 10.76 28.06
C LEU A 97 -19.15 10.93 29.57
N GLU A 98 -18.07 11.58 29.97
CA GLU A 98 -17.79 11.89 31.38
C GLU A 98 -18.76 12.96 31.89
N GLU A 99 -18.99 14.03 31.15
CA GLU A 99 -20.01 15.05 31.44
C GLU A 99 -21.40 14.43 31.63
N GLN A 100 -21.82 13.52 30.74
CA GLN A 100 -23.09 12.79 30.89
C GLN A 100 -23.11 11.85 32.10
N ARG A 101 -21.96 11.30 32.51
CA ARG A 101 -21.89 10.45 33.71
C ARG A 101 -21.99 11.28 34.98
N GLU A 102 -21.36 12.45 35.01
CA GLU A 102 -21.46 13.38 36.14
C GLU A 102 -22.89 13.93 36.28
N ASP A 103 -23.48 14.39 35.19
CA ASP A 103 -24.89 14.83 35.16
C ASP A 103 -25.86 13.71 35.55
N SER A 104 -25.60 12.46 35.09
CA SER A 104 -26.43 11.34 35.49
C SER A 104 -26.19 10.93 36.95
N GLY A 105 -25.03 11.15 37.51
CA GLY A 105 -24.72 10.88 38.93
C GLY A 105 -25.49 11.76 39.89
N GLU A 106 -25.71 13.00 39.51
CA GLU A 106 -26.43 13.97 40.33
C GLU A 106 -27.97 13.93 40.10
N GLN A 107 -28.41 13.65 38.85
CA GLN A 107 -29.81 13.58 38.49
C GLN A 107 -30.47 12.21 38.74
N THR A 108 -29.70 11.14 38.95
CA THR A 108 -30.24 9.75 39.12
C THR A 108 -31.03 9.58 40.42
N ARG A 109 -30.99 10.51 41.35
CA ARG A 109 -31.81 10.46 42.58
C ARG A 109 -33.12 11.24 42.51
N ARG A 110 -33.33 12.12 41.52
CA ARG A 110 -34.50 13.02 41.55
C ARG A 110 -35.38 13.14 40.29
N ARG A 111 -34.95 12.73 39.09
CA ARG A 111 -35.76 12.91 37.86
C ARG A 111 -35.43 11.92 36.73
N ARG A 112 -35.60 10.63 36.95
CA ARG A 112 -35.88 9.77 35.83
C ARG A 112 -37.38 9.61 35.72
N GLY A 113 -38.00 10.32 34.80
CA GLY A 113 -39.31 9.94 34.31
C GLY A 113 -39.28 8.46 33.79
N PRO A 114 -40.41 7.80 33.68
CA PRO A 114 -40.48 6.42 33.25
C PRO A 114 -39.78 6.26 31.89
N PRO A 115 -39.09 5.12 31.64
CA PRO A 115 -38.43 4.88 30.36
C PRO A 115 -39.47 4.87 29.21
N PRO A 116 -39.08 5.25 27.97
CA PRO A 116 -39.99 5.32 26.83
C PRO A 116 -40.83 4.05 26.59
N SER A 117 -40.27 2.86 26.89
CA SER A 117 -40.97 1.59 26.83
C SER A 117 -42.16 1.54 27.79
N LYS A 118 -41.93 2.00 29.02
CA LYS A 118 -42.97 2.03 30.06
C LYS A 118 -44.07 3.05 29.74
N ILE A 119 -43.70 4.20 29.17
CA ILE A 119 -44.68 5.21 28.71
C ILE A 119 -45.56 4.60 27.59
N ARG A 120 -44.97 3.84 26.66
CA ARG A 120 -45.77 3.14 25.63
C ARG A 120 -46.71 2.10 26.19
N GLU A 121 -46.24 1.28 27.12
CA GLU A 121 -47.10 0.34 27.84
C GLU A 121 -48.27 1.02 28.57
N ASP A 122 -47.99 2.18 29.21
CA ASP A 122 -49.01 2.93 29.88
C ASP A 122 -50.02 3.58 28.90
N MET A 123 -49.57 3.98 27.69
CA MET A 123 -50.46 4.42 26.61
C MET A 123 -51.34 3.30 26.12
N GLU A 124 -50.78 2.12 25.80
CA GLU A 124 -51.52 0.93 25.38
C GLU A 124 -52.49 0.48 26.45
N ARG A 125 -52.10 0.51 27.72
CA ARG A 125 -52.98 0.16 28.85
C ARG A 125 -54.13 1.12 28.99
N LEU A 126 -53.91 2.43 28.77
CA LEU A 126 -54.92 3.45 28.79
C LEU A 126 -55.89 3.28 27.61
N GLU A 127 -55.43 2.98 26.39
CA GLU A 127 -56.26 2.70 25.24
C GLU A 127 -57.11 1.47 25.45
N MET A 128 -56.55 0.36 25.94
CA MET A 128 -57.30 -0.87 26.24
C MET A 128 -58.35 -0.64 27.34
N SER A 129 -58.03 0.13 28.37
CA SER A 129 -59.00 0.52 29.44
C SER A 129 -60.16 1.33 28.90
N HIS A 130 -59.91 2.21 27.95
CA HIS A 130 -60.92 3.04 27.30
C HIS A 130 -61.81 2.15 26.36
N MET A 131 -61.19 1.28 25.55
CA MET A 131 -61.92 0.36 24.64
C MET A 131 -62.79 -0.65 25.39
N THR A 132 -62.34 -1.11 26.55
CA THR A 132 -63.10 -2.09 27.37
C THR A 132 -64.09 -1.46 28.33
N GLY A 133 -64.30 -0.12 28.28
CA GLY A 133 -65.22 0.61 29.16
C GLY A 133 -64.81 0.60 30.64
N ARG A 134 -63.57 0.22 30.97
CA ARG A 134 -63.04 0.21 32.35
C ARG A 134 -62.46 1.56 32.77
N PHE A 135 -62.36 2.48 31.84
CA PHE A 135 -61.86 3.82 32.13
C PHE A 135 -62.95 4.64 32.84
N SER A 136 -62.70 5.05 34.08
CA SER A 136 -63.68 5.78 34.92
C SER A 136 -63.75 7.30 34.67
N GLY A 137 -63.25 7.80 33.53
CA GLY A 137 -63.21 9.20 33.17
C GLY A 137 -63.96 9.53 31.89
N ASP A 138 -64.26 10.82 31.71
CA ASP A 138 -64.82 11.35 30.49
C ASP A 138 -63.86 11.26 29.33
N GLU A 139 -64.36 11.25 28.09
CA GLU A 139 -63.55 11.26 26.87
C GLU A 139 -62.53 12.39 26.85
N ARG A 140 -62.84 13.56 27.42
CA ARG A 140 -61.92 14.69 27.59
C ARG A 140 -60.74 14.35 28.51
N ALA A 141 -60.98 13.59 29.58
CA ALA A 141 -59.94 13.15 30.52
C ALA A 141 -59.01 12.09 29.85
N PHE A 142 -59.55 11.21 29.00
CA PHE A 142 -58.78 10.28 28.20
C PHE A 142 -57.85 11.00 27.23
N ILE A 143 -58.38 11.94 26.42
CA ILE A 143 -57.60 12.75 25.49
C ILE A 143 -56.51 13.52 26.18
N LYS A 144 -56.79 14.10 27.36
CA LYS A 144 -55.82 14.83 28.15
C LYS A 144 -54.66 13.96 28.63
N LYS A 145 -54.93 12.77 29.17
CA LYS A 145 -53.91 11.78 29.59
C LYS A 145 -53.12 11.27 28.42
N MET A 146 -53.72 11.00 27.28
CA MET A 146 -53.00 10.59 26.07
C MET A 146 -52.05 11.67 25.55
N LYS A 147 -52.46 12.95 25.59
CA LYS A 147 -51.58 14.07 25.24
C LYS A 147 -50.40 14.19 26.22
N GLU A 148 -50.66 14.05 27.53
CA GLU A 148 -49.59 14.08 28.55
C GLU A 148 -48.59 12.97 28.37
N LEU A 149 -49.06 11.72 28.14
CA LEU A 149 -48.16 10.58 27.86
C LEU A 149 -47.42 10.74 26.55
N SER A 150 -48.07 11.26 25.50
CA SER A 150 -47.43 11.51 24.21
C SER A 150 -46.34 12.60 24.32
N ALA A 151 -46.56 13.67 25.09
CA ALA A 151 -45.58 14.70 25.38
C ALA A 151 -44.40 14.10 26.17
N ALA A 152 -44.68 13.37 27.24
CA ALA A 152 -43.66 12.66 28.02
C ALA A 152 -42.86 11.65 27.18
N LEU A 153 -43.47 10.95 26.24
CA LEU A 153 -42.79 10.04 25.32
C LEU A 153 -41.84 10.79 24.38
N LYS A 154 -42.28 11.95 23.84
CA LYS A 154 -41.41 12.79 23.02
C LYS A 154 -40.21 13.27 23.82
N GLU A 155 -40.41 13.84 25.01
CA GLU A 155 -39.36 14.32 25.89
C GLU A 155 -38.40 13.20 26.28
N ALA A 156 -38.90 12.01 26.66
CA ALA A 156 -38.08 10.86 27.01
C ALA A 156 -37.31 10.29 25.80
N THR A 157 -37.88 10.32 24.57
CA THR A 157 -37.19 9.90 23.35
C THR A 157 -36.16 10.92 22.88
N GLU A 158 -36.39 12.22 23.05
CA GLU A 158 -35.44 13.29 22.78
C GLU A 158 -34.27 13.24 23.77
N ALA A 159 -34.54 13.03 25.05
CA ALA A 159 -33.51 12.85 26.07
C ALA A 159 -32.67 11.57 25.81
N GLN A 160 -33.28 10.50 25.31
CA GLN A 160 -32.57 9.27 24.92
C GLN A 160 -31.81 9.41 23.60
N ARG A 161 -32.28 10.24 22.68
CA ARG A 161 -31.61 10.51 21.41
C ARG A 161 -30.36 11.36 21.57
N GLY A 162 -30.14 12.03 22.73
CA GLY A 162 -28.91 12.80 23.04
C GLY A 162 -28.28 13.36 21.77
N GLY A 163 -28.89 14.40 21.18
CA GLY A 163 -28.68 14.79 19.79
C GLY A 163 -27.24 15.08 19.34
N GLY A 164 -26.27 15.12 20.23
CA GLY A 164 -24.85 15.27 19.88
C GLY A 164 -24.02 13.98 20.03
N MET A 165 -24.50 12.98 20.75
CA MET A 165 -23.72 11.76 21.03
C MET A 165 -23.68 10.79 19.83
N ARG A 166 -24.76 10.74 19.06
CA ARG A 166 -24.83 9.91 17.84
C ARG A 166 -23.92 10.50 16.76
N GLU A 167 -24.00 11.81 16.54
CA GLU A 167 -23.15 12.51 15.58
C GLU A 167 -21.66 12.38 15.92
N LEU A 168 -21.31 12.46 17.21
CA LEU A 168 -19.93 12.25 17.67
C LEU A 168 -19.45 10.81 17.46
N LYS A 169 -20.30 9.81 17.70
CA LYS A 169 -19.97 8.41 17.42
C LYS A 169 -19.79 8.16 15.93
N ASP A 170 -20.62 8.78 15.11
CA ASP A 170 -20.53 8.65 13.66
C ASP A 170 -19.26 9.37 13.15
N SER A 171 -18.89 10.54 13.71
CA SER A 171 -17.62 11.21 13.38
C SER A 171 -16.38 10.43 13.82
N VAL A 172 -16.43 9.71 14.94
CA VAL A 172 -15.33 8.79 15.34
C VAL A 172 -15.19 7.66 14.34
N ARG A 173 -16.30 7.03 13.93
CA ARG A 173 -16.28 5.92 12.93
C ARG A 173 -15.73 6.40 11.59
N GLU A 174 -16.10 7.59 11.16
CA GLU A 174 -15.58 8.18 9.93
C GLU A 174 -14.08 8.47 10.05
N ALA A 175 -13.63 9.03 11.16
CA ALA A 175 -12.20 9.28 11.42
C ALA A 175 -11.40 7.97 11.51
N GLU A 176 -11.95 6.90 12.09
CA GLU A 176 -11.35 5.56 12.10
C GLU A 176 -11.19 5.00 10.70
N ARG A 177 -12.23 5.10 9.87
CA ARG A 177 -12.18 4.67 8.48
C ARG A 177 -11.12 5.42 7.68
N LEU A 178 -11.08 6.76 7.81
CA LEU A 178 -10.08 7.59 7.12
C LEU A 178 -8.65 7.25 7.56
N GLN A 179 -8.43 6.97 8.83
CA GLN A 179 -7.13 6.57 9.35
C GLN A 179 -6.73 5.17 8.84
N GLU A 180 -7.66 4.24 8.77
CA GLU A 180 -7.40 2.90 8.22
C GLU A 180 -7.12 2.93 6.72
N ASP A 181 -7.84 3.73 5.95
CA ASP A 181 -7.59 3.92 4.52
C ASP A 181 -6.21 4.55 4.27
N ALA A 182 -5.81 5.52 5.09
CA ALA A 182 -4.46 6.10 5.04
C ALA A 182 -3.38 5.06 5.39
N HIS A 183 -3.62 4.20 6.38
CA HIS A 183 -2.69 3.12 6.74
C HIS A 183 -2.50 2.13 5.59
N LYS A 184 -3.59 1.64 5.00
CA LYS A 184 -3.56 0.74 3.83
C LYS A 184 -2.85 1.36 2.62
N SER A 185 -2.99 2.68 2.45
CA SER A 185 -2.30 3.40 1.37
C SER A 185 -0.80 3.45 1.58
N VAL A 186 -0.34 3.66 2.82
CA VAL A 186 1.09 3.58 3.18
C VAL A 186 1.62 2.17 2.97
N GLU A 187 0.93 1.13 3.42
CA GLU A 187 1.36 -0.26 3.25
C GLU A 187 1.53 -0.61 1.77
N LYS A 188 0.54 -0.29 0.92
CA LYS A 188 0.63 -0.52 -0.52
C LYS A 188 1.80 0.23 -1.17
N ALA A 189 2.08 1.46 -0.74
CA ALA A 189 3.19 2.23 -1.28
C ALA A 189 4.54 1.65 -0.82
N VAL A 190 4.65 1.19 0.42
CA VAL A 190 5.87 0.52 0.93
C VAL A 190 6.12 -0.79 0.20
N THR A 191 5.09 -1.61 -0.03
CA THR A 191 5.24 -2.87 -0.79
C THR A 191 5.77 -2.60 -2.20
N ARG A 192 5.21 -1.61 -2.90
CA ARG A 192 5.70 -1.22 -4.24
C ARG A 192 7.13 -0.70 -4.22
N ALA A 193 7.53 0.04 -3.19
CA ALA A 193 8.91 0.49 -3.05
C ALA A 193 9.86 -0.67 -2.85
N GLN A 194 9.43 -1.69 -2.11
CA GLN A 194 10.20 -2.91 -1.89
C GLN A 194 10.35 -3.72 -3.19
N GLU A 195 9.26 -3.92 -3.94
CA GLU A 195 9.28 -4.59 -5.24
C GLU A 195 10.24 -3.90 -6.23
N ALA A 196 10.20 -2.57 -6.31
CA ALA A 196 11.12 -1.80 -7.15
C ALA A 196 12.58 -1.91 -6.69
N HIS A 197 12.82 -2.03 -5.38
CA HIS A 197 14.16 -2.23 -4.84
C HIS A 197 14.69 -3.64 -5.16
N GLU A 198 13.89 -4.67 -5.01
CA GLU A 198 14.25 -6.06 -5.33
C GLU A 198 14.60 -6.20 -6.80
N LEU A 199 13.77 -5.65 -7.70
CA LEU A 199 14.05 -5.64 -9.14
C LEU A 199 15.38 -4.91 -9.46
N MET A 200 15.64 -3.78 -8.82
CA MET A 200 16.90 -3.05 -8.99
C MET A 200 18.12 -3.88 -8.55
N VAL A 201 18.00 -4.66 -7.47
CA VAL A 201 19.06 -5.55 -6.98
C VAL A 201 19.30 -6.68 -7.98
N GLU A 202 18.25 -7.34 -8.45
CA GLU A 202 18.35 -8.41 -9.45
C GLU A 202 19.05 -7.96 -10.74
N LEU A 203 18.63 -6.80 -11.27
CA LEU A 203 19.24 -6.21 -12.46
C LEU A 203 20.72 -5.84 -12.24
N SER A 204 21.06 -5.36 -11.04
CA SER A 204 22.44 -5.02 -10.70
C SER A 204 23.33 -6.26 -10.62
N GLU A 205 22.83 -7.36 -10.04
CA GLU A 205 23.54 -8.63 -10.02
C GLU A 205 23.75 -9.20 -11.42
N GLU A 206 22.79 -9.03 -12.31
CA GLU A 206 22.93 -9.47 -13.70
C GLU A 206 23.99 -8.62 -14.45
N VAL A 207 24.00 -7.32 -14.24
CA VAL A 207 25.07 -6.43 -14.75
C VAL A 207 26.44 -6.90 -14.30
N ASP A 208 26.60 -7.25 -13.03
CA ASP A 208 27.90 -7.70 -12.50
C ASP A 208 28.30 -9.06 -13.09
N ARG A 209 27.39 -10.01 -13.23
CA ARG A 209 27.63 -11.30 -13.93
C ARG A 209 28.06 -11.12 -15.39
N LEU A 210 27.44 -10.20 -16.11
CA LEU A 210 27.78 -9.93 -17.51
C LEU A 210 29.14 -9.23 -17.62
N ARG A 211 29.49 -8.36 -16.69
CA ARG A 211 30.81 -7.73 -16.63
C ARG A 211 31.93 -8.70 -16.36
N GLU A 212 31.68 -9.74 -15.55
CA GLU A 212 32.65 -10.81 -15.32
C GLU A 212 32.89 -11.68 -16.56
N LYS A 213 31.92 -11.77 -17.46
CA LYS A 213 32.02 -12.53 -18.72
C LYS A 213 32.69 -11.73 -19.85
N ALA A 214 32.69 -10.40 -19.78
CA ALA A 214 33.22 -9.52 -20.82
C ALA A 214 34.72 -9.28 -20.70
#